data_e36732e21ed760f69fb49c28f13df769
#
_entry.id   e36732e21ed760f69fb49c28f13df769
#
_cell.length_a   1.000
_cell.length_b   1.000
_cell.length_c   1.000
_cell.angle_alpha   90.00
_cell.angle_beta   90.00
_cell.angle_gamma   90.00
#
_symmetry.space_group_name_H-M   'P 1'
#
loop_
_entity.id
_entity.type
_entity.pdbx_description
1 polymer ?
#
loop_
_entity_poly.entity_id
_entity_poly.type
_entity_poly.pdbx_seq_one_letter_code
_entity_poly.pdbx_strand_id
1 'polypeptide(L)'
;NPDTWKLDGGTEYTADALLEKALRFKTYWGTDGGITVSGGEPLLQIDFLLELFQKAKQQGVHTVIDTAGNPFTREGEFFRKFQALMEVTDLLLLDLKEINPERHRKLTGQENSNILDLARYLSEIGKPVWIRHVLVPKRSDYEEDLHALRRFLDTLDNVQRVEVLPYHTLGVFKWEKLGISYPLAGISAPTKERVENAERILGCRK
;
A
#
# COMPACT_ATOMS: atom_id res chain seq x y z
N ASN A 1 -5.22 -20.96 -4.61
CA ASN A 1 -6.60 -21.34 -4.90
C ASN A 1 -7.44 -20.07 -5.05
N PRO A 2 -8.07 -19.80 -6.23
CA PRO A 2 -8.90 -18.60 -6.44
C PRO A 2 -10.00 -18.43 -5.39
N ASP A 3 -10.54 -19.52 -4.86
CA ASP A 3 -11.64 -19.47 -3.89
C ASP A 3 -11.22 -19.04 -2.48
N THR A 4 -9.91 -19.09 -2.16
CA THR A 4 -9.41 -18.59 -0.87
C THR A 4 -9.45 -17.06 -0.74
N TRP A 5 -9.67 -16.35 -1.84
CA TRP A 5 -9.77 -14.88 -1.84
C TRP A 5 -11.20 -14.36 -1.58
N LYS A 6 -12.19 -15.21 -1.66
CA LYS A 6 -13.61 -14.85 -1.47
C LYS A 6 -14.09 -15.18 -0.07
N LEU A 7 -13.75 -14.35 0.91
CA LEU A 7 -14.24 -14.53 2.28
C LEU A 7 -15.77 -14.47 2.39
N ASP A 8 -16.40 -13.55 1.67
CA ASP A 8 -17.85 -13.31 1.73
C ASP A 8 -18.45 -12.98 0.34
N GLY A 9 -17.77 -13.44 -0.73
CA GLY A 9 -18.29 -13.35 -2.09
C GLY A 9 -18.23 -11.99 -2.76
N GLY A 10 -17.71 -10.96 -2.18
CA GLY A 10 -17.53 -9.64 -2.80
C GLY A 10 -18.77 -9.13 -3.61
N THR A 11 -18.83 -7.85 -3.92
CA THR A 11 -19.84 -7.26 -4.79
C THR A 11 -19.15 -6.72 -6.04
N GLU A 12 -19.61 -7.12 -7.22
CA GLU A 12 -19.12 -6.58 -8.47
C GLU A 12 -19.75 -5.21 -8.73
N TYR A 13 -18.92 -4.27 -9.16
CA TYR A 13 -19.33 -2.92 -9.55
C TYR A 13 -18.71 -2.57 -10.90
N THR A 14 -19.44 -1.82 -11.71
CA THR A 14 -18.87 -1.01 -12.78
C THR A 14 -18.18 0.22 -12.17
N ALA A 15 -17.26 0.84 -12.90
CA ALA A 15 -16.59 2.06 -12.43
C ALA A 15 -17.61 3.20 -12.19
N ASP A 16 -18.64 3.31 -13.05
CA ASP A 16 -19.71 4.31 -12.89
C ASP A 16 -20.50 4.09 -11.59
N ALA A 17 -20.98 2.87 -11.37
CA ALA A 17 -21.77 2.54 -10.18
C ALA A 17 -20.97 2.73 -8.89
N LEU A 18 -19.67 2.38 -8.90
CA LEU A 18 -18.81 2.57 -7.74
C LEU A 18 -18.55 4.06 -7.49
N LEU A 19 -18.26 4.83 -8.54
CA LEU A 19 -18.04 6.27 -8.43
C LEU A 19 -19.31 6.98 -7.92
N GLU A 20 -20.48 6.67 -8.48
CA GLU A 20 -21.75 7.23 -7.99
C GLU A 20 -21.95 6.96 -6.50
N LYS A 21 -21.66 5.73 -6.06
CA LYS A 21 -21.75 5.35 -4.64
C LYS A 21 -20.77 6.16 -3.79
N ALA A 22 -19.54 6.35 -4.25
CA ALA A 22 -18.53 7.15 -3.54
C ALA A 22 -18.92 8.63 -3.47
N LEU A 23 -19.46 9.20 -4.54
CA LEU A 23 -19.86 10.60 -4.61
C LEU A 23 -20.99 10.98 -3.63
N ARG A 24 -21.78 10.01 -3.16
CA ARG A 24 -22.77 10.24 -2.07
C ARG A 24 -22.13 10.73 -0.78
N PHE A 25 -20.83 10.48 -0.59
CA PHE A 25 -20.07 10.90 0.56
C PHE A 25 -19.25 12.18 0.32
N LYS A 26 -19.39 12.82 -0.84
CA LYS A 26 -18.59 13.99 -1.25
C LYS A 26 -18.67 15.13 -0.23
N THR A 27 -19.80 15.31 0.43
CA THR A 27 -19.99 16.34 1.48
C THR A 27 -19.07 16.15 2.69
N TYR A 28 -18.56 14.95 2.92
CA TYR A 28 -17.66 14.64 4.02
C TYR A 28 -16.19 14.81 3.66
N TRP A 29 -15.85 15.01 2.39
CA TRP A 29 -14.46 15.06 1.92
C TRP A 29 -13.78 16.41 2.16
N GLY A 30 -14.54 17.46 2.45
CA GLY A 30 -14.00 18.81 2.56
C GLY A 30 -13.44 19.31 1.22
N THR A 31 -12.38 20.11 1.30
CA THR A 31 -11.69 20.68 0.12
C THR A 31 -10.68 19.72 -0.50
N ASP A 32 -10.06 18.83 0.30
CA ASP A 32 -8.88 18.05 -0.07
C ASP A 32 -9.12 16.54 -0.08
N GLY A 33 -10.37 16.13 0.15
CA GLY A 33 -10.73 14.73 0.20
C GLY A 33 -11.01 14.12 -1.17
N GLY A 34 -11.17 12.80 -1.18
CA GLY A 34 -11.40 12.06 -2.40
C GLY A 34 -11.63 10.58 -2.14
N ILE A 35 -11.17 9.75 -3.05
CA ILE A 35 -11.27 8.31 -2.95
C ILE A 35 -9.91 7.65 -2.80
N THR A 36 -9.81 6.72 -1.86
CA THR A 36 -8.68 5.81 -1.75
C THR A 36 -9.13 4.41 -2.13
N VAL A 37 -8.48 3.81 -3.11
CA VAL A 37 -8.72 2.42 -3.47
C VAL A 37 -7.66 1.56 -2.80
N SER A 38 -8.12 0.65 -1.97
CA SER A 38 -7.31 -0.36 -1.28
C SER A 38 -7.95 -1.74 -1.50
N GLY A 39 -7.53 -2.73 -0.75
CA GLY A 39 -8.15 -4.06 -0.81
C GLY A 39 -7.10 -5.13 -0.65
N GLY A 40 -7.14 -6.25 -1.38
CA GLY A 40 -6.00 -7.17 -1.44
C GLY A 40 -4.80 -6.45 -2.05
N GLU A 41 -4.76 -6.39 -3.37
CA GLU A 41 -3.81 -5.58 -4.13
C GLU A 41 -4.56 -4.92 -5.30
N PRO A 42 -4.82 -3.60 -5.26
CA PRO A 42 -5.62 -2.93 -6.26
C PRO A 42 -5.01 -2.94 -7.66
N LEU A 43 -3.67 -2.98 -7.78
CA LEU A 43 -2.97 -3.05 -9.06
C LEU A 43 -3.25 -4.34 -9.85
N LEU A 44 -3.79 -5.39 -9.22
CA LEU A 44 -4.29 -6.58 -9.91
C LEU A 44 -5.54 -6.30 -10.76
N GLN A 45 -6.23 -5.20 -10.50
CA GLN A 45 -7.40 -4.72 -11.24
C GLN A 45 -7.10 -3.40 -11.96
N ILE A 46 -5.93 -3.31 -12.58
CA ILE A 46 -5.40 -2.05 -13.14
C ILE A 46 -6.32 -1.42 -14.18
N ASP A 47 -7.00 -2.22 -15.00
CA ASP A 47 -7.95 -1.73 -16.00
C ASP A 47 -9.15 -1.04 -15.33
N PHE A 48 -9.71 -1.67 -14.32
CA PHE A 48 -10.80 -1.10 -13.53
C PHE A 48 -10.37 0.17 -12.79
N LEU A 49 -9.18 0.16 -12.19
CA LEU A 49 -8.62 1.35 -11.53
C LEU A 49 -8.47 2.51 -12.49
N LEU A 50 -7.92 2.26 -13.66
CA LEU A 50 -7.71 3.29 -14.69
C LEU A 50 -9.05 3.91 -15.11
N GLU A 51 -10.07 3.10 -15.41
CA GLU A 51 -11.40 3.57 -15.75
C GLU A 51 -12.02 4.39 -14.61
N LEU A 52 -11.98 3.87 -13.39
CA LEU A 52 -12.53 4.53 -12.21
C LEU A 52 -11.87 5.91 -11.97
N PHE A 53 -10.55 5.97 -12.04
CA PHE A 53 -9.80 7.20 -11.76
C PHE A 53 -9.94 8.23 -12.87
N GLN A 54 -10.01 7.82 -14.13
CA GLN A 54 -10.33 8.73 -15.25
C GLN A 54 -11.68 9.41 -15.02
N LYS A 55 -12.71 8.65 -14.66
CA LYS A 55 -14.04 9.18 -14.35
C LYS A 55 -14.04 10.05 -13.09
N ALA A 56 -13.31 9.67 -12.05
CA ALA A 56 -13.16 10.45 -10.83
C ALA A 56 -12.49 11.81 -11.10
N LYS A 57 -11.44 11.84 -11.94
CA LYS A 57 -10.76 13.10 -12.32
C LYS A 57 -11.68 14.03 -13.11
N GLN A 58 -12.57 13.52 -13.95
CA GLN A 58 -13.58 14.33 -14.65
C GLN A 58 -14.55 15.02 -13.68
N GLN A 59 -14.72 14.48 -12.46
CA GLN A 59 -15.54 15.05 -11.39
C GLN A 59 -14.74 15.89 -10.38
N GLY A 60 -13.46 16.15 -10.66
CA GLY A 60 -12.55 16.87 -9.76
C GLY A 60 -12.25 16.13 -8.44
N VAL A 61 -12.32 14.81 -8.45
CA VAL A 61 -12.09 13.98 -7.26
C VAL A 61 -10.61 13.66 -7.11
N HIS A 62 -10.08 13.82 -5.91
CA HIS A 62 -8.72 13.39 -5.55
C HIS A 62 -8.65 11.86 -5.49
N THR A 63 -7.61 11.27 -6.07
CA THR A 63 -7.49 9.82 -6.28
C THR A 63 -6.23 9.27 -5.62
N VAL A 64 -6.38 8.24 -4.80
CA VAL A 64 -5.30 7.63 -4.04
C VAL A 64 -5.31 6.11 -4.23
N ILE A 65 -4.14 5.52 -4.44
CA ILE A 65 -3.94 4.06 -4.46
C ILE A 65 -3.20 3.66 -3.19
N ASP A 66 -3.75 2.68 -2.47
CA ASP A 66 -3.13 2.02 -1.33
C ASP A 66 -2.67 0.63 -1.74
N THR A 67 -1.35 0.44 -1.89
CA THR A 67 -0.78 -0.74 -2.55
C THR A 67 0.48 -1.25 -1.85
N ALA A 68 0.70 -2.57 -1.93
CA ALA A 68 1.98 -3.19 -1.62
C ALA A 68 2.95 -3.20 -2.82
N GLY A 69 2.50 -2.78 -4.00
CA GLY A 69 3.32 -2.61 -5.20
C GLY A 69 3.78 -3.91 -5.87
N ASN A 70 3.32 -5.06 -5.41
CA ASN A 70 3.86 -6.35 -5.87
C ASN A 70 3.70 -6.65 -7.37
N PRO A 71 2.59 -6.28 -8.06
CA PRO A 71 2.48 -6.52 -9.50
C PRO A 71 3.37 -5.63 -10.37
N PHE A 72 4.06 -4.64 -9.80
CA PHE A 72 4.82 -3.67 -10.58
C PHE A 72 5.93 -4.31 -11.41
N THR A 73 6.00 -3.91 -12.67
CA THR A 73 7.09 -4.18 -13.60
C THR A 73 7.20 -3.01 -14.57
N ARG A 74 8.41 -2.71 -15.05
CA ARG A 74 8.65 -1.69 -16.09
C ARG A 74 8.49 -2.25 -17.52
N GLU A 75 7.79 -3.36 -17.69
CA GLU A 75 7.70 -4.05 -18.97
C GLU A 75 6.25 -4.33 -19.37
N GLY A 76 6.07 -4.47 -20.68
CA GLY A 76 4.86 -5.00 -21.27
C GLY A 76 3.61 -4.11 -21.15
N GLU A 77 2.44 -4.75 -21.24
CA GLU A 77 1.17 -4.07 -21.22
C GLU A 77 0.82 -3.48 -19.85
N PHE A 78 1.22 -4.17 -18.78
CA PHE A 78 1.01 -3.67 -17.41
C PHE A 78 1.67 -2.30 -17.24
N PHE A 79 2.92 -2.13 -17.68
CA PHE A 79 3.64 -0.87 -17.51
C PHE A 79 2.97 0.29 -18.27
N ARG A 80 2.51 0.05 -19.48
CA ARG A 80 1.76 1.07 -20.25
C ARG A 80 0.48 1.50 -19.54
N LYS A 81 -0.27 0.54 -18.98
CA LYS A 81 -1.45 0.82 -18.17
C LYS A 81 -1.11 1.55 -16.87
N PHE A 82 -0.01 1.16 -16.24
CA PHE A 82 0.47 1.81 -15.02
C PHE A 82 0.87 3.26 -15.27
N GLN A 83 1.56 3.55 -16.37
CA GLN A 83 1.88 4.93 -16.75
C GLN A 83 0.60 5.76 -16.94
N ALA A 84 -0.38 5.25 -17.69
CA ALA A 84 -1.66 5.93 -17.85
C ALA A 84 -2.42 6.11 -16.52
N LEU A 85 -2.34 5.12 -15.61
CA LEU A 85 -2.92 5.23 -14.28
C LEU A 85 -2.25 6.34 -13.45
N MET A 86 -0.94 6.52 -13.58
CA MET A 86 -0.22 7.59 -12.86
C MET A 86 -0.66 8.99 -13.29
N GLU A 87 -1.10 9.20 -14.53
CA GLU A 87 -1.63 10.49 -14.98
C GLU A 87 -2.92 10.89 -14.25
N VAL A 88 -3.68 9.92 -13.78
CA VAL A 88 -4.97 10.12 -13.10
C VAL A 88 -4.94 9.76 -11.60
N THR A 89 -3.75 9.53 -11.04
CA THR A 89 -3.52 9.27 -9.61
C THR A 89 -2.83 10.46 -8.98
N ASP A 90 -3.33 10.96 -7.87
CA ASP A 90 -2.73 12.09 -7.16
C ASP A 90 -1.70 11.66 -6.12
N LEU A 91 -1.91 10.53 -5.45
CA LEU A 91 -1.07 10.05 -4.36
C LEU A 91 -1.05 8.52 -4.31
N LEU A 92 0.09 7.96 -3.94
CA LEU A 92 0.18 6.55 -3.56
C LEU A 92 0.50 6.41 -2.06
N LEU A 93 -0.20 5.49 -1.40
CA LEU A 93 0.20 4.95 -0.11
C LEU A 93 0.93 3.64 -0.41
N LEU A 94 2.25 3.64 -0.27
CA LEU A 94 3.10 2.49 -0.63
C LEU A 94 3.60 1.77 0.62
N ASP A 95 3.25 0.51 0.76
CA ASP A 95 3.72 -0.34 1.83
C ASP A 95 5.14 -0.86 1.55
N LEU A 96 6.12 -0.40 2.31
CA LEU A 96 7.47 -0.98 2.37
C LEU A 96 7.58 -1.84 3.64
N LYS A 97 7.22 -3.12 3.52
CA LYS A 97 7.06 -4.00 4.69
C LYS A 97 8.39 -4.44 5.31
N GLU A 98 9.43 -4.60 4.49
CA GLU A 98 10.78 -4.97 4.93
C GLU A 98 11.78 -4.65 3.80
N ILE A 99 12.89 -4.02 4.14
CA ILE A 99 13.92 -3.63 3.17
C ILE A 99 14.87 -4.80 2.85
N ASN A 100 15.15 -5.66 3.82
CA ASN A 100 16.00 -6.83 3.62
C ASN A 100 15.25 -7.89 2.80
N PRO A 101 15.76 -8.33 1.64
CA PRO A 101 15.02 -9.23 0.74
C PRO A 101 14.71 -10.59 1.35
N GLU A 102 15.61 -11.17 2.13
CA GLU A 102 15.38 -12.46 2.78
C GLU A 102 14.30 -12.38 3.86
N ARG A 103 14.35 -11.32 4.68
CA ARG A 103 13.34 -11.07 5.72
C ARG A 103 11.99 -10.71 5.09
N HIS A 104 11.99 -9.94 4.00
CA HIS A 104 10.78 -9.64 3.25
C HIS A 104 10.12 -10.92 2.74
N ARG A 105 10.90 -11.80 2.12
CA ARG A 105 10.40 -13.10 1.64
C ARG A 105 9.83 -13.97 2.76
N LYS A 106 10.49 -13.98 3.94
CA LYS A 106 9.98 -14.69 5.12
C LYS A 106 8.68 -14.08 5.67
N LEU A 107 8.52 -12.77 5.56
CA LEU A 107 7.36 -12.04 6.08
C LEU A 107 6.16 -12.11 5.13
N THR A 108 6.39 -11.99 3.82
CA THR A 108 5.34 -11.79 2.81
C THR A 108 5.18 -12.97 1.84
N GLY A 109 6.16 -13.84 1.76
CA GLY A 109 6.23 -14.90 0.74
C GLY A 109 6.67 -14.40 -0.64
N GLN A 110 7.02 -13.11 -0.79
CA GLN A 110 7.33 -12.45 -2.06
C GLN A 110 8.70 -11.76 -2.02
N GLU A 111 9.25 -11.45 -3.20
CA GLU A 111 10.43 -10.60 -3.32
C GLU A 111 10.04 -9.12 -3.15
N ASN A 112 11.01 -8.26 -2.82
CA ASN A 112 10.78 -6.81 -2.69
C ASN A 112 11.46 -5.96 -3.78
N SER A 113 12.19 -6.57 -4.69
CA SER A 113 12.96 -5.85 -5.72
C SER A 113 12.07 -4.99 -6.62
N ASN A 114 10.95 -5.52 -7.06
CA ASN A 114 9.95 -4.82 -7.86
C ASN A 114 9.24 -3.70 -7.07
N ILE A 115 9.02 -3.88 -5.76
CA ILE A 115 8.41 -2.85 -4.90
C ILE A 115 9.39 -1.68 -4.70
N LEU A 116 10.67 -1.97 -4.48
CA LEU A 116 11.71 -0.95 -4.40
C LEU A 116 11.94 -0.24 -5.74
N ASP A 117 11.79 -0.96 -6.86
CA ASP A 117 11.84 -0.37 -8.19
C ASP A 117 10.62 0.53 -8.45
N LEU A 118 9.42 0.14 -8.00
CA LEU A 118 8.25 1.02 -8.01
C LEU A 118 8.52 2.33 -7.27
N ALA A 119 9.07 2.26 -6.05
CA ALA A 119 9.37 3.46 -5.27
C ALA A 119 10.34 4.40 -6.01
N ARG A 120 11.39 3.84 -6.67
CA ARG A 120 12.31 4.62 -7.50
C ARG A 120 11.60 5.23 -8.71
N TYR A 121 10.79 4.43 -9.42
CA TYR A 121 10.03 4.92 -10.57
C TYR A 121 9.10 6.08 -10.19
N LEU A 122 8.40 5.97 -9.07
CA LEU A 122 7.54 7.06 -8.57
C LEU A 122 8.36 8.33 -8.27
N SER A 123 9.59 8.19 -7.76
CA SER A 123 10.51 9.30 -7.57
C SER A 123 10.98 9.90 -8.89
N GLU A 124 11.34 9.08 -9.87
CA GLU A 124 11.75 9.51 -11.21
C GLU A 124 10.69 10.38 -11.90
N ILE A 125 9.40 10.04 -11.73
CA ILE A 125 8.29 10.79 -12.33
C ILE A 125 7.71 11.88 -11.40
N GLY A 126 8.30 12.09 -10.21
CA GLY A 126 7.85 13.08 -9.23
C GLY A 126 6.45 12.79 -8.65
N LYS A 127 5.97 11.54 -8.68
CA LYS A 127 4.66 11.18 -8.18
C LYS A 127 4.64 11.20 -6.65
N PRO A 128 3.75 11.97 -5.99
CA PRO A 128 3.65 12.01 -4.54
C PRO A 128 3.43 10.62 -3.94
N VAL A 129 4.17 10.31 -2.87
CA VAL A 129 4.04 9.05 -2.15
C VAL A 129 4.08 9.23 -0.64
N TRP A 130 3.23 8.51 0.07
CA TRP A 130 3.36 8.26 1.49
C TRP A 130 3.86 6.85 1.66
N ILE A 131 4.93 6.69 2.42
CA ILE A 131 5.50 5.37 2.74
C ILE A 131 4.89 4.87 4.04
N ARG A 132 4.43 3.63 4.04
CA ARG A 132 3.93 2.97 5.23
C ARG A 132 4.77 1.75 5.56
N HIS A 133 5.18 1.65 6.82
CA HIS A 133 5.94 0.53 7.33
C HIS A 133 5.19 -0.13 8.48
N VAL A 134 4.77 -1.38 8.29
CA VAL A 134 4.12 -2.15 9.36
C VAL A 134 5.19 -2.73 10.26
N LEU A 135 5.22 -2.26 11.52
CA LEU A 135 6.21 -2.67 12.50
C LEU A 135 5.78 -3.97 13.20
N VAL A 136 6.31 -5.08 12.72
CA VAL A 136 6.04 -6.43 13.26
C VAL A 136 7.22 -6.86 14.11
N PRO A 137 7.05 -7.08 15.43
CA PRO A 137 8.13 -7.50 16.33
C PRO A 137 8.83 -8.78 15.82
N LYS A 138 10.17 -8.75 15.84
CA LYS A 138 11.03 -9.86 15.37
C LYS A 138 10.83 -10.25 13.90
N ARG A 139 10.27 -9.34 13.07
CA ARG A 139 10.07 -9.55 11.63
C ARG A 139 10.51 -8.35 10.81
N SER A 140 9.98 -7.16 11.09
CA SER A 140 10.29 -5.92 10.39
C SER A 140 10.69 -4.78 11.34
N ASP A 141 11.11 -5.10 12.57
CA ASP A 141 11.48 -4.14 13.60
C ASP A 141 12.97 -4.17 13.96
N TYR A 142 13.81 -4.76 13.12
CA TYR A 142 15.27 -4.77 13.33
C TYR A 142 15.86 -3.40 13.02
N GLU A 143 16.67 -2.86 13.95
CA GLU A 143 17.22 -1.51 13.78
C GLU A 143 18.11 -1.35 12.55
N GLU A 144 18.91 -2.37 12.23
CA GLU A 144 19.73 -2.35 11.02
C GLU A 144 18.88 -2.20 9.75
N ASP A 145 17.70 -2.85 9.70
CA ASP A 145 16.79 -2.77 8.54
C ASP A 145 16.01 -1.46 8.54
N LEU A 146 15.60 -0.94 9.69
CA LEU A 146 15.00 0.40 9.79
C LEU A 146 15.99 1.49 9.31
N HIS A 147 17.24 1.40 9.69
CA HIS A 147 18.28 2.31 9.19
C HIS A 147 18.56 2.11 7.69
N ALA A 148 18.53 0.87 7.19
CA ALA A 148 18.66 0.59 5.77
C ALA A 148 17.46 1.15 4.98
N LEU A 149 16.24 0.99 5.49
CA LEU A 149 15.04 1.59 4.93
C LEU A 149 15.15 3.12 4.91
N ARG A 150 15.59 3.74 6.01
CA ARG A 150 15.80 5.20 6.05
C ARG A 150 16.78 5.65 4.95
N ARG A 151 17.94 4.99 4.82
CA ARG A 151 18.90 5.31 3.74
C ARG A 151 18.29 5.16 2.35
N PHE A 152 17.45 4.16 2.14
CA PHE A 152 16.73 4.01 0.87
C PHE A 152 15.75 5.17 0.65
N LEU A 153 14.96 5.54 1.66
CA LEU A 153 14.01 6.66 1.56
C LEU A 153 14.73 7.99 1.29
N ASP A 154 15.94 8.18 1.80
CA ASP A 154 16.77 9.37 1.54
C ASP A 154 17.22 9.51 0.07
N THR A 155 17.09 8.46 -0.72
CA THR A 155 17.34 8.49 -2.17
C THR A 155 16.12 8.88 -3.01
N LEU A 156 14.97 9.09 -2.38
CA LEU A 156 13.70 9.38 -3.04
C LEU A 156 13.29 10.85 -2.80
N ASP A 157 12.98 11.59 -3.87
CA ASP A 157 12.66 13.02 -3.79
C ASP A 157 11.16 13.32 -3.63
N ASN A 158 10.31 12.30 -3.75
CA ASN A 158 8.85 12.42 -3.83
C ASN A 158 8.11 11.99 -2.56
N VAL A 159 8.83 11.60 -1.51
CA VAL A 159 8.23 11.11 -0.25
C VAL A 159 7.70 12.30 0.56
N GLN A 160 6.38 12.43 0.65
CA GLN A 160 5.73 13.48 1.43
C GLN A 160 5.55 13.10 2.90
N ARG A 161 5.41 11.81 3.19
CA ARG A 161 5.15 11.31 4.54
C ARG A 161 5.68 9.89 4.71
N VAL A 162 6.14 9.59 5.91
CA VAL A 162 6.47 8.23 6.36
C VAL A 162 5.62 7.92 7.59
N GLU A 163 4.98 6.76 7.61
CA GLU A 163 4.13 6.30 8.71
C GLU A 163 4.61 4.93 9.19
N VAL A 164 4.77 4.79 10.49
CA VAL A 164 4.94 3.49 11.16
C VAL A 164 3.58 3.02 11.65
N LEU A 165 3.15 1.86 11.17
CA LEU A 165 1.88 1.24 11.55
C LEU A 165 2.18 0.09 12.52
N PRO A 166 1.81 0.23 13.80
CA PRO A 166 2.00 -0.85 14.78
C PRO A 166 1.21 -2.10 14.36
N TYR A 167 1.87 -3.26 14.34
CA TYR A 167 1.21 -4.53 14.11
C TYR A 167 0.08 -4.77 15.12
N HIS A 168 -1.03 -5.30 14.66
CA HIS A 168 -2.18 -5.69 15.46
C HIS A 168 -2.83 -6.98 14.93
N THR A 169 -3.60 -7.66 15.78
CA THR A 169 -4.21 -8.95 15.49
C THR A 169 -5.63 -8.88 14.94
N LEU A 170 -6.15 -7.68 14.62
CA LEU A 170 -7.54 -7.50 14.17
C LEU A 170 -7.92 -8.29 12.91
N GLY A 171 -6.94 -8.68 12.09
CA GLY A 171 -7.16 -9.47 10.87
C GLY A 171 -7.11 -11.00 11.05
N VAL A 172 -6.78 -11.51 12.25
CA VAL A 172 -6.57 -12.95 12.48
C VAL A 172 -7.81 -13.78 12.16
N PHE A 173 -8.99 -13.29 12.48
CA PHE A 173 -10.25 -13.96 12.18
C PHE A 173 -10.45 -14.31 10.69
N LYS A 174 -9.81 -13.55 9.78
CA LYS A 174 -9.86 -13.83 8.34
C LYS A 174 -9.10 -15.11 7.99
N TRP A 175 -7.98 -15.35 8.65
CA TRP A 175 -7.18 -16.57 8.50
C TRP A 175 -7.95 -17.79 9.03
N GLU A 176 -8.59 -17.62 10.19
CA GLU A 176 -9.43 -18.67 10.80
C GLU A 176 -10.59 -19.03 9.88
N LYS A 177 -11.31 -18.02 9.34
CA LYS A 177 -12.40 -18.26 8.35
C LYS A 177 -11.94 -18.98 7.09
N LEU A 178 -10.70 -18.75 6.66
CA LEU A 178 -10.11 -19.42 5.49
C LEU A 178 -9.54 -20.82 5.82
N GLY A 179 -9.52 -21.21 7.09
CA GLY A 179 -8.89 -22.47 7.52
C GLY A 179 -7.38 -22.48 7.33
N ILE A 180 -6.73 -21.32 7.29
CA ILE A 180 -5.29 -21.17 7.07
C ILE A 180 -4.62 -20.80 8.38
N SER A 181 -3.51 -21.47 8.71
CA SER A 181 -2.73 -21.15 9.91
C SER A 181 -2.16 -19.74 9.82
N TYR A 182 -2.34 -18.95 10.88
CA TYR A 182 -1.83 -17.59 10.93
C TYR A 182 -0.30 -17.57 11.13
N PRO A 183 0.49 -17.03 10.18
CA PRO A 183 1.96 -17.10 10.22
C PRO A 183 2.61 -16.33 11.36
N LEU A 184 1.90 -15.35 11.93
CA LEU A 184 2.36 -14.50 13.03
C LEU A 184 1.71 -14.89 14.38
N ALA A 185 1.22 -16.12 14.50
CA ALA A 185 0.66 -16.62 15.76
C ALA A 185 1.68 -16.47 16.90
N GLY A 186 1.23 -15.94 18.04
CA GLY A 186 2.09 -15.70 19.22
C GLY A 186 2.96 -14.42 19.14
N ILE A 187 2.88 -13.64 18.08
CA ILE A 187 3.51 -12.32 18.03
C ILE A 187 2.57 -11.28 18.62
N SER A 188 3.04 -10.61 19.67
CA SER A 188 2.33 -9.50 20.31
C SER A 188 2.52 -8.20 19.53
N ALA A 189 1.66 -7.20 19.76
CA ALA A 189 1.88 -5.85 19.27
C ALA A 189 3.20 -5.28 19.77
N PRO A 190 3.87 -4.39 19.01
CA PRO A 190 5.08 -3.72 19.47
C PRO A 190 4.80 -2.82 20.67
N THR A 191 5.80 -2.65 21.54
CA THR A 191 5.70 -1.70 22.64
C THR A 191 5.73 -0.26 22.10
N LYS A 192 5.24 0.68 22.90
CA LYS A 192 5.25 2.11 22.54
C LYS A 192 6.66 2.60 22.25
N GLU A 193 7.64 2.21 23.07
CA GLU A 193 9.05 2.59 22.89
C GLU A 193 9.62 2.09 21.56
N ARG A 194 9.24 0.88 21.12
CA ARG A 194 9.68 0.35 19.83
C ARG A 194 9.07 1.11 18.66
N VAL A 195 7.80 1.49 18.77
CA VAL A 195 7.12 2.32 17.76
C VAL A 195 7.79 3.69 17.68
N GLU A 196 7.98 4.37 18.81
CA GLU A 196 8.64 5.69 18.88
C GLU A 196 10.08 5.63 18.36
N ASN A 197 10.81 4.56 18.63
CA ASN A 197 12.14 4.35 18.07
C ASN A 197 12.13 4.20 16.55
N ALA A 198 11.22 3.39 16.00
CA ALA A 198 11.08 3.22 14.57
C ALA A 198 10.66 4.53 13.87
N GLU A 199 9.70 5.27 14.45
CA GLU A 199 9.28 6.59 13.96
C GLU A 199 10.46 7.58 13.92
N ARG A 200 11.31 7.58 14.95
CA ARG A 200 12.50 8.43 15.02
C ARG A 200 13.51 8.05 13.94
N ILE A 201 13.81 6.76 13.77
CA ILE A 201 14.76 6.27 12.75
C ILE A 201 14.27 6.60 11.36
N LEU A 202 12.99 6.35 11.06
CA LEU A 202 12.40 6.57 9.76
C LEU A 202 12.06 8.04 9.47
N GLY A 203 12.17 8.92 10.47
CA GLY A 203 11.92 10.35 10.30
C GLY A 203 10.44 10.68 10.12
N CYS A 204 9.55 9.94 10.79
CA CYS A 204 8.12 10.24 10.78
C CYS A 204 7.89 11.63 11.39
N ARG A 205 7.29 12.54 10.62
CA ARG A 205 6.86 13.86 11.14
C ARG A 205 5.51 13.69 11.84
N LYS A 206 5.43 14.20 13.07
CA LYS A 206 4.17 14.29 13.82
C LYS A 206 3.28 15.39 13.26
#